data_757812057554859e0009cae7e5f33274
#
_entry.id   757812057554859e0009cae7e5f33274
#
_cell.length_a   1.000
_cell.length_b   1.000
_cell.length_c   1.000
_cell.angle_alpha   90.00
_cell.angle_beta   90.00
_cell.angle_gamma   90.00
#
_symmetry.space_group_name_H-M   'P 1'
#
loop_
_entity.id
_entity.type
_entity.pdbx_description
1 polymer ?
#
loop_
_entity_poly.entity_id
_entity_poly.type
_entity_poly.pdbx_seq_one_letter_code
_entity_poly.pdbx_strand_id
1 'polypeptide(L)'
;MALIPSQLDDEISLRLRIDALNANYVHTIDDDRLEDWPSFFTADGEYSISTRENHEMGLPICLVQCKGTGMFRDRITALRQANIYEPHTYCHSVSAL
;
A
#
# COMPACT_ATOMS: atom_id res chain seq x y z
N MET A 1 5.89 26.72 -16.87
CA MET A 1 5.58 26.33 -18.26
C MET A 1 4.10 25.98 -18.35
N ALA A 2 3.38 26.57 -19.26
CA ALA A 2 1.96 26.24 -19.45
C ALA A 2 1.81 24.95 -20.24
N LEU A 3 0.93 24.05 -19.76
CA LEU A 3 0.61 22.83 -20.47
C LEU A 3 -0.39 23.13 -21.57
N ILE A 4 -0.29 22.41 -22.71
CA ILE A 4 -1.36 22.44 -23.71
C ILE A 4 -2.59 21.71 -23.15
N PRO A 5 -3.83 22.04 -23.60
CA PRO A 5 -5.04 21.44 -23.00
C PRO A 5 -5.04 19.91 -22.97
N SER A 6 -4.56 19.23 -24.01
CA SER A 6 -4.50 17.77 -24.05
C SER A 6 -3.54 17.20 -22.99
N GLN A 7 -2.40 17.86 -22.75
CA GLN A 7 -1.46 17.45 -21.70
C GLN A 7 -2.05 17.66 -20.32
N LEU A 8 -2.78 18.76 -20.11
CA LEU A 8 -3.46 19.04 -18.85
C LEU A 8 -4.54 18.01 -18.55
N ASP A 9 -5.34 17.65 -19.55
CA ASP A 9 -6.38 16.63 -19.42
C ASP A 9 -5.79 15.27 -19.07
N ASP A 10 -4.67 14.89 -19.70
CA ASP A 10 -3.96 13.65 -19.41
C ASP A 10 -3.39 13.64 -17.99
N GLU A 11 -2.84 14.76 -17.53
CA GLU A 11 -2.31 14.90 -16.18
C GLU A 11 -3.41 14.80 -15.14
N ILE A 12 -4.53 15.48 -15.34
CA ILE A 12 -5.69 15.41 -14.44
C ILE A 12 -6.24 13.99 -14.38
N SER A 13 -6.40 13.35 -15.54
CA SER A 13 -6.86 11.96 -15.61
C SER A 13 -5.94 11.01 -14.85
N LEU A 14 -4.63 11.16 -14.97
CA LEU A 14 -3.67 10.36 -14.24
C LEU A 14 -3.78 10.57 -12.73
N ARG A 15 -3.90 11.83 -12.29
CA ARG A 15 -4.09 12.15 -10.86
C ARG A 15 -5.33 11.50 -10.29
N LEU A 16 -6.45 11.59 -10.98
CA LEU A 16 -7.71 10.97 -10.56
C LEU A 16 -7.57 9.45 -10.46
N ARG A 17 -6.86 8.83 -11.38
CA ARG A 17 -6.62 7.37 -11.36
C ARG A 17 -5.74 6.97 -10.18
N ILE A 18 -4.71 7.75 -9.86
CA ILE A 18 -3.83 7.49 -8.72
C ILE A 18 -4.61 7.69 -7.42
N ASP A 19 -5.40 8.76 -7.31
CA ASP A 19 -6.23 9.00 -6.12
C ASP A 19 -7.22 7.85 -5.90
N ALA A 20 -7.86 7.36 -6.97
CA ALA A 20 -8.76 6.21 -6.88
C ALA A 20 -8.04 4.95 -6.44
N LEU A 21 -6.83 4.70 -6.94
CA LEU A 21 -6.01 3.57 -6.53
C LEU A 21 -5.67 3.64 -5.05
N ASN A 22 -5.21 4.80 -4.59
CA ASN A 22 -4.87 5.01 -3.17
C ASN A 22 -6.09 4.82 -2.27
N ALA A 23 -7.25 5.37 -2.66
CA ALA A 23 -8.48 5.19 -1.92
C ALA A 23 -8.90 3.72 -1.83
N ASN A 24 -8.87 3.00 -2.93
CA ASN A 24 -9.18 1.57 -2.96
C ASN A 24 -8.22 0.76 -2.09
N TYR A 25 -6.94 1.11 -2.12
CA TYR A 25 -5.90 0.46 -1.32
C TYR A 25 -6.19 0.59 0.17
N VAL A 26 -6.40 1.81 0.67
CA VAL A 26 -6.63 2.04 2.10
C VAL A 26 -7.97 1.48 2.54
N HIS A 27 -9.02 1.57 1.73
CA HIS A 27 -10.32 0.99 2.05
C HIS A 27 -10.27 -0.53 2.12
N THR A 28 -9.51 -1.17 1.25
CA THR A 28 -9.31 -2.63 1.28
C THR A 28 -8.71 -3.07 2.61
N ILE A 29 -7.71 -2.35 3.11
CA ILE A 29 -7.08 -2.63 4.40
C ILE A 29 -8.03 -2.32 5.55
N ASP A 30 -8.66 -1.14 5.54
CA ASP A 30 -9.53 -0.66 6.61
C ASP A 30 -10.80 -1.51 6.74
N ASP A 31 -11.32 -2.01 5.62
CA ASP A 31 -12.49 -2.90 5.59
C ASP A 31 -12.15 -4.36 5.90
N ASP A 32 -10.92 -4.64 6.28
CA ASP A 32 -10.43 -5.98 6.63
C ASP A 32 -10.48 -6.98 5.46
N ARG A 33 -10.42 -6.47 4.23
CA ARG A 33 -10.34 -7.29 3.02
C ARG A 33 -8.88 -7.61 2.67
N LEU A 34 -8.13 -8.15 3.65
CA LEU A 34 -6.69 -8.36 3.51
C LEU A 34 -6.34 -9.36 2.42
N GLU A 35 -7.22 -10.31 2.13
CA GLU A 35 -7.02 -11.30 1.07
C GLU A 35 -6.96 -10.65 -0.32
N ASP A 36 -7.54 -9.45 -0.48
CA ASP A 36 -7.50 -8.67 -1.71
C ASP A 36 -6.26 -7.79 -1.82
N TRP A 37 -5.53 -7.58 -0.71
CA TRP A 37 -4.36 -6.71 -0.67
C TRP A 37 -3.27 -7.09 -1.66
N PRO A 38 -2.89 -8.39 -1.82
CA PRO A 38 -1.84 -8.75 -2.77
C PRO A 38 -2.18 -8.39 -4.23
N SER A 39 -3.46 -8.22 -4.56
CA SER A 39 -3.87 -7.87 -5.92
C SER A 39 -3.44 -6.47 -6.36
N PHE A 40 -3.05 -5.60 -5.43
CA PHE A 40 -2.52 -4.27 -5.74
C PHE A 40 -1.07 -4.31 -6.22
N PHE A 41 -0.41 -5.44 -6.12
CA PHE A 41 1.01 -5.61 -6.43
C PHE A 41 1.18 -6.54 -7.61
N THR A 42 2.26 -6.35 -8.36
CA THR A 42 2.69 -7.33 -9.37
C THR A 42 3.18 -8.60 -8.68
N ALA A 43 3.34 -9.69 -9.44
CA ALA A 43 3.76 -10.98 -8.89
C ALA A 43 5.12 -10.89 -8.17
N ASP A 44 5.99 -9.98 -8.60
CA ASP A 44 7.31 -9.72 -8.02
C ASP A 44 7.35 -8.44 -7.17
N GLY A 45 6.18 -7.88 -6.85
CA GLY A 45 6.06 -6.65 -6.06
C GLY A 45 6.65 -6.79 -4.68
N GLU A 46 7.10 -5.68 -4.12
CA GLU A 46 7.69 -5.62 -2.79
C GLU A 46 6.95 -4.61 -1.92
N TYR A 47 6.80 -4.97 -0.66
CA TYR A 47 6.26 -4.09 0.37
C TYR A 47 7.21 -4.13 1.57
N SER A 48 7.61 -2.94 2.06
CA SER A 48 8.48 -2.87 3.21
C SER A 48 8.14 -1.69 4.10
N ILE A 49 8.30 -1.89 5.39
CA ILE A 49 8.22 -0.84 6.40
C ILE A 49 9.55 -0.81 7.14
N SER A 50 10.18 0.35 7.17
CA SER A 50 11.40 0.55 7.94
C SER A 50 11.29 1.84 8.75
N THR A 51 12.21 2.02 9.69
CA THR A 51 12.29 3.28 10.43
C THR A 51 12.98 4.34 9.58
N ARG A 52 12.65 5.62 9.85
CA ARG A 52 13.33 6.74 9.19
C ARG A 52 14.84 6.68 9.44
N GLU A 53 15.26 6.36 10.67
CA GLU A 53 16.66 6.27 11.03
C GLU A 53 17.41 5.23 10.21
N ASN A 54 16.85 4.03 10.08
CA ASN A 54 17.45 2.97 9.27
C ASN A 54 17.55 3.37 7.80
N HIS A 55 16.53 4.03 7.29
CA HIS A 55 16.52 4.51 5.91
C HIS A 55 17.58 5.58 5.66
N GLU A 56 17.71 6.57 6.55
CA GLU A 56 18.68 7.64 6.45
C GLU A 56 20.13 7.14 6.58
N MET A 57 20.34 6.11 7.39
CA MET A 57 21.64 5.47 7.56
C MET A 57 21.98 4.47 6.46
N GLY A 58 21.06 4.22 5.53
CA GLY A 58 21.26 3.24 4.46
C GLY A 58 21.28 1.80 4.93
N LEU A 59 20.71 1.52 6.12
CA LEU A 59 20.68 0.17 6.65
C LEU A 59 19.53 -0.63 6.00
N PRO A 60 19.76 -1.88 5.60
CA PRO A 60 18.76 -2.73 4.96
C PRO A 60 17.78 -3.37 5.94
N ILE A 61 17.65 -2.86 7.15
CA ILE A 61 16.81 -3.42 8.19
C ILE A 61 15.39 -2.91 8.05
N CYS A 62 14.43 -3.82 7.89
CA CYS A 62 13.00 -3.51 7.78
C CYS A 62 12.23 -4.14 8.94
N LEU A 63 11.20 -3.43 9.43
CA LEU A 63 10.26 -3.97 10.42
C LEU A 63 9.35 -5.03 9.78
N VAL A 64 8.93 -4.78 8.55
CA VAL A 64 8.14 -5.70 7.74
C VAL A 64 8.74 -5.70 6.34
N GLN A 65 8.88 -6.88 5.74
CA GLN A 65 9.29 -7.00 4.36
C GLN A 65 8.55 -8.16 3.71
N CYS A 66 7.91 -7.88 2.58
CA CYS A 66 7.23 -8.87 1.76
C CYS A 66 7.74 -8.75 0.33
N LYS A 67 8.26 -9.85 -0.22
CA LYS A 67 8.70 -9.93 -1.60
C LYS A 67 7.96 -11.05 -2.29
N GLY A 68 7.16 -10.69 -3.29
CA GLY A 68 6.36 -11.64 -4.04
C GLY A 68 5.09 -12.08 -3.33
N THR A 69 4.16 -12.63 -4.09
CA THR A 69 2.81 -12.96 -3.65
C THR A 69 2.78 -13.90 -2.46
N GLY A 70 3.68 -14.88 -2.41
CA GLY A 70 3.74 -15.85 -1.31
C GLY A 70 3.98 -15.19 0.04
N MET A 71 4.90 -14.24 0.13
CA MET A 71 5.18 -13.51 1.36
C MET A 71 4.02 -12.61 1.79
N PHE A 72 3.30 -12.00 0.83
CA PHE A 72 2.08 -11.25 1.14
C PHE A 72 1.03 -12.15 1.78
N ARG A 73 0.81 -13.33 1.24
CA ARG A 73 -0.14 -14.31 1.79
C ARG A 73 0.25 -14.79 3.16
N ASP A 74 1.54 -15.06 3.38
CA ASP A 74 2.06 -15.46 4.68
C ASP A 74 1.83 -14.37 5.72
N ARG A 75 2.02 -13.10 5.35
CA ARG A 75 1.78 -11.97 6.24
C ARG A 75 0.30 -11.86 6.61
N ILE A 76 -0.60 -12.04 5.66
CA ILE A 76 -2.05 -12.03 5.91
C ILE A 76 -2.42 -13.15 6.89
N THR A 77 -1.91 -14.36 6.66
CA THR A 77 -2.14 -15.48 7.55
C THR A 77 -1.69 -15.17 8.97
N ALA A 78 -0.49 -14.60 9.13
CA ALA A 78 0.03 -14.21 10.44
C ALA A 78 -0.86 -13.17 11.12
N LEU A 79 -1.34 -12.18 10.39
CA LEU A 79 -2.24 -11.15 10.91
C LEU A 79 -3.57 -11.73 11.34
N ARG A 80 -4.15 -12.64 10.57
CA ARG A 80 -5.41 -13.31 10.91
C ARG A 80 -5.28 -14.12 12.18
N GLN A 81 -4.18 -14.85 12.36
CA GLN A 81 -3.92 -15.63 13.55
C GLN A 81 -3.67 -14.75 14.79
N ALA A 82 -2.91 -13.66 14.61
CA ALA A 82 -2.60 -12.74 15.72
C ALA A 82 -3.84 -12.00 16.23
N ASN A 83 -4.82 -11.72 15.37
CA ASN A 83 -6.00 -10.91 15.70
C ASN A 83 -7.24 -11.74 16.05
N ILE A 84 -7.07 -13.03 16.32
CA ILE A 84 -8.18 -13.95 16.58
C ILE A 84 -8.99 -13.56 17.82
N TYR A 85 -8.34 -13.01 18.85
CA TYR A 85 -8.95 -12.67 20.14
C TYR A 85 -9.24 -11.17 20.30
N GLU A 86 -8.60 -10.33 19.52
CA GLU A 86 -8.75 -8.87 19.57
C GLU A 86 -8.93 -8.32 18.17
N PRO A 87 -10.17 -8.24 17.67
CA PRO A 87 -10.41 -7.64 16.37
C PRO A 87 -10.02 -6.17 16.39
N HIS A 88 -9.25 -5.76 15.40
CA HIS A 88 -8.82 -4.37 15.25
C HIS A 88 -9.67 -3.66 14.21
N THR A 89 -9.90 -2.37 14.45
CA THR A 89 -10.52 -1.47 13.49
C THR A 89 -9.47 -0.46 13.04
N TYR A 90 -9.29 -0.30 11.73
CA TYR A 90 -8.31 0.60 11.15
C TYR A 90 -8.99 1.70 10.35
N CYS A 91 -8.34 2.85 10.33
CA CYS A 91 -8.71 3.94 9.45
C CYS A 91 -7.45 4.64 8.95
N HIS A 92 -7.20 4.56 7.66
CA HIS A 92 -6.07 5.21 7.02
C HIS A 92 -6.54 6.44 6.25
N SER A 93 -5.72 7.48 6.28
CA SER A 93 -5.93 8.69 5.51
C SER A 93 -4.71 8.95 4.65
N VAL A 94 -4.93 9.12 3.36
CA VAL A 94 -3.86 9.41 2.40
C VAL A 94 -4.11 10.79 1.83
N SER A 95 -3.12 11.67 1.98
CA SER A 95 -3.22 13.02 1.42
C SER A 95 -2.96 13.00 -0.09
N ALA A 96 -3.46 14.03 -0.76
CA ALA A 96 -3.23 14.21 -2.19
C ALA A 96 -1.73 14.31 -2.51
N LEU A 97 -1.39 13.81 -3.67
CA LEU A 97 -0.01 13.84 -4.18
C LEU A 97 0.45 15.26 -4.54
#